data_72180488c22f612da080431faedc2c6d
#
_entry.id   72180488c22f612da080431faedc2c6d
#
_cell.length_a   1.000
_cell.length_b   1.000
_cell.length_c   1.000
_cell.angle_alpha   90.00
_cell.angle_beta   90.00
_cell.angle_gamma   90.00
#
_symmetry.space_group_name_H-M   'P 1'
#
loop_
_entity.id
_entity.type
_entity.pdbx_description
1 polymer ?
#
loop_
_entity_poly.entity_id
_entity_poly.type
_entity_poly.pdbx_seq_one_letter_code
_entity_poly.pdbx_strand_id
1 'polypeptide(L)'
;MNEKQSNVLTKAAARRRPGAAHRVHSKKIYRIHRQIFSSASTKTRVDFCDEEFSVNDINFECTACGKCCHDLRLALTIAEAIVWLERGGHMELICEAIPWPVEPEPGNAQAEYKRVRSSPAMSGSLPVRISIVLAAAFDGACPNLGADMRCGIYEQRPLVCRIYPAEINPFVVLAPENKACPSDAWQKTPLQRHGILVDATTVEQVEQSRRANQLEAPLRMQVCLELGLNHAALANEGFVMISPDSEALLTALRHVRATPESQDPAAQWTFVSNRAGTLETLLSVGATGHLAEPTAAGNSRYHGFFPPS
;
A
#
# COMPACT_ATOMS: atom_id res chain seq x y z
N MET A 1 18.91 -47.88 52.36
CA MET A 1 20.28 -48.00 51.81
C MET A 1 20.12 -47.85 50.31
N ASN A 2 20.53 -46.89 49.73
CA ASN A 2 21.42 -45.84 49.32
C ASN A 2 20.72 -45.07 48.17
N GLU A 3 20.47 -43.87 48.25
CA GLU A 3 21.27 -42.63 48.00
C GLU A 3 22.15 -42.64 46.74
N LYS A 4 21.97 -41.51 46.03
CA LYS A 4 22.84 -40.90 44.98
C LYS A 4 22.44 -41.27 43.56
N GLN A 5 22.21 -40.34 42.64
CA GLN A 5 22.78 -39.00 42.47
C GLN A 5 21.89 -38.15 41.56
N SER A 6 21.71 -36.93 41.97
CA SER A 6 21.35 -35.78 41.21
C SER A 6 22.24 -35.59 39.98
N ASN A 7 21.69 -35.34 38.82
CA ASN A 7 22.40 -34.57 37.82
C ASN A 7 21.46 -33.58 37.14
N VAL A 8 21.70 -32.34 37.47
CA VAL A 8 21.16 -31.10 36.93
C VAL A 8 21.63 -30.97 35.49
N LEU A 9 20.69 -31.02 34.55
CA LEU A 9 20.92 -30.51 33.20
C LEU A 9 20.13 -29.20 33.04
N THR A 10 20.82 -28.12 33.37
CA THR A 10 20.48 -26.79 32.95
C THR A 10 20.44 -26.71 31.42
N LYS A 11 19.26 -26.81 30.81
CA LYS A 11 19.05 -26.43 29.42
C LYS A 11 18.98 -24.91 29.38
N ALA A 12 20.06 -24.30 28.91
CA ALA A 12 20.09 -22.92 28.47
C ALA A 12 18.97 -22.69 27.48
N ALA A 13 17.98 -21.90 27.87
CA ALA A 13 17.00 -21.38 26.98
C ALA A 13 17.71 -20.43 25.98
N ALA A 14 18.02 -20.89 24.81
CA ALA A 14 18.45 -20.08 23.71
C ALA A 14 17.30 -19.11 23.39
N ARG A 15 17.46 -17.85 23.82
CA ARG A 15 16.62 -16.74 23.37
C ARG A 15 16.77 -16.62 21.86
N ARG A 16 15.85 -17.20 21.12
CA ARG A 16 15.69 -16.92 19.69
C ARG A 16 15.34 -15.45 19.58
N ARG A 17 16.24 -14.67 19.05
CA ARG A 17 15.95 -13.29 18.60
C ARG A 17 14.82 -13.39 17.58
N PRO A 18 13.78 -12.53 17.64
CA PRO A 18 12.74 -12.51 16.62
C PRO A 18 13.41 -12.24 15.28
N GLY A 19 13.25 -13.22 14.37
CA GLY A 19 14.13 -13.37 13.24
C GLY A 19 13.93 -12.34 12.14
N ALA A 20 14.88 -12.37 11.23
CA ALA A 20 14.97 -11.61 10.00
C ALA A 20 13.67 -11.55 9.16
N ALA A 21 12.79 -12.54 9.28
CA ALA A 21 11.50 -12.62 8.60
C ALA A 21 10.56 -11.43 8.94
N HIS A 22 10.50 -11.00 10.22
CA HIS A 22 9.65 -9.86 10.60
C HIS A 22 10.19 -8.53 10.05
N ARG A 23 11.52 -8.38 9.96
CA ARG A 23 12.16 -7.19 9.34
C ARG A 23 11.99 -7.16 7.82
N VAL A 24 11.99 -8.31 7.16
CA VAL A 24 11.79 -8.42 5.71
C VAL A 24 10.34 -8.09 5.34
N HIS A 25 9.37 -8.62 6.09
CA HIS A 25 7.95 -8.35 5.87
C HIS A 25 7.62 -6.86 6.06
N SER A 26 8.14 -6.24 7.11
CA SER A 26 7.99 -4.80 7.36
C SER A 26 8.56 -3.93 6.25
N LYS A 27 9.72 -4.29 5.69
CA LYS A 27 10.32 -3.57 4.54
C LYS A 27 9.50 -3.69 3.26
N LYS A 28 8.86 -4.84 3.02
CA LYS A 28 8.02 -5.10 1.84
C LYS A 28 6.77 -4.21 1.83
N ILE A 29 6.08 -4.11 2.96
CA ILE A 29 4.85 -3.34 3.09
C ILE A 29 5.14 -1.84 3.21
N TYR A 30 6.27 -1.46 3.81
CA TYR A 30 6.74 -0.08 3.81
C TYR A 30 6.94 0.46 2.37
N ARG A 31 7.28 -0.41 1.42
CA ARG A 31 7.37 -0.07 0.00
C ARG A 31 6.01 0.26 -0.62
N ILE A 32 4.95 -0.48 -0.28
CA ILE A 32 3.57 -0.18 -0.68
C ILE A 32 3.12 1.15 -0.07
N HIS A 33 3.35 1.33 1.23
CA HIS A 33 2.99 2.54 1.95
C HIS A 33 3.58 3.79 1.29
N ARG A 34 4.86 3.74 0.95
CA ARG A 34 5.56 4.86 0.35
C ARG A 34 5.10 5.18 -1.07
N GLN A 35 4.76 4.17 -1.86
CA GLN A 35 4.26 4.36 -3.23
C GLN A 35 2.81 4.87 -3.29
N ILE A 36 1.97 4.46 -2.34
CA ILE A 36 0.53 4.64 -2.43
C ILE A 36 0.00 5.63 -1.39
N PHE A 37 0.54 5.61 -0.18
CA PHE A 37 -0.09 6.24 0.99
C PHE A 37 0.79 7.20 1.79
N SER A 38 2.01 7.54 1.37
CA SER A 38 2.88 8.41 2.20
C SER A 38 2.10 9.59 2.77
N SER A 39 1.75 9.47 4.03
CA SER A 39 1.35 10.57 4.87
C SER A 39 2.60 11.20 5.47
N ALA A 40 2.68 12.50 5.47
CA ALA A 40 3.73 13.21 6.15
C ALA A 40 3.81 12.74 7.62
N SER A 41 4.90 12.10 7.98
CA SER A 41 5.28 11.94 9.37
C SER A 41 5.25 13.33 10.01
N THR A 42 4.54 13.48 11.11
CA THR A 42 4.61 14.64 11.99
C THR A 42 6.07 14.82 12.42
N LYS A 43 6.82 15.60 11.66
CA LYS A 43 8.06 16.17 12.17
C LYS A 43 7.66 17.16 13.24
N THR A 44 7.95 16.84 14.48
CA THR A 44 8.12 17.79 15.56
C THR A 44 8.87 18.99 15.00
N ARG A 45 8.35 20.17 15.30
CA ARG A 45 8.93 21.46 14.97
C ARG A 45 10.40 21.48 15.40
N VAL A 46 11.28 21.28 14.44
CA VAL A 46 12.72 21.53 14.59
C VAL A 46 12.99 22.78 13.77
N ASP A 47 13.69 23.72 14.40
CA ASP A 47 14.04 25.00 13.86
C ASP A 47 14.55 24.89 12.42
N PHE A 48 13.95 25.70 11.52
CA PHE A 48 14.44 25.93 10.18
C PHE A 48 15.82 26.61 10.28
N CYS A 49 16.89 25.85 10.33
CA CYS A 49 18.15 26.25 9.77
C CYS A 49 18.08 25.94 8.29
N ASP A 50 18.42 26.91 7.44
CA ASP A 50 18.54 26.82 6.00
C ASP A 50 19.55 25.72 5.60
N GLU A 51 19.12 24.45 5.62
CA GLU A 51 19.76 23.42 4.82
C GLU A 51 19.13 23.57 3.42
N GLU A 52 19.90 24.10 2.49
CA GLU A 52 19.67 23.97 1.06
C GLU A 52 19.36 22.50 0.79
N PHE A 53 18.08 22.18 0.56
CA PHE A 53 17.70 20.91 -0.04
C PHE A 53 18.38 20.89 -1.41
N SER A 54 19.49 20.19 -1.46
CA SER A 54 20.15 19.83 -2.72
C SER A 54 19.11 19.05 -3.51
N VAL A 55 18.43 19.73 -4.41
CA VAL A 55 17.45 19.15 -5.31
C VAL A 55 18.26 18.36 -6.33
N ASN A 56 18.51 17.09 -6.01
CA ASN A 56 19.41 16.25 -6.78
C ASN A 56 18.81 15.96 -8.17
N ASP A 57 19.62 16.22 -9.16
CA ASP A 57 19.40 15.70 -10.50
C ASP A 57 19.54 14.19 -10.48
N ILE A 58 18.58 13.47 -11.03
CA ILE A 58 18.55 12.01 -11.04
C ILE A 58 18.50 11.53 -12.49
N ASN A 59 19.44 10.66 -12.84
CA ASN A 59 19.38 9.88 -14.07
C ASN A 59 18.83 8.49 -13.77
N PHE A 60 18.20 7.86 -14.76
CA PHE A 60 17.75 6.47 -14.63
C PHE A 60 17.56 5.82 -15.99
N GLU A 61 18.03 4.58 -16.11
CA GLU A 61 17.74 3.68 -17.22
C GLU A 61 17.56 2.26 -16.68
N CYS A 62 16.45 1.62 -17.01
CA CYS A 62 16.17 0.27 -16.53
C CYS A 62 17.14 -0.73 -17.15
N THR A 63 17.92 -1.42 -16.32
CA THR A 63 18.87 -2.46 -16.75
C THR A 63 18.23 -3.85 -16.93
N ALA A 64 16.91 -3.96 -16.77
CA ALA A 64 16.13 -5.20 -16.84
C ALA A 64 16.68 -6.32 -15.91
N CYS A 65 17.26 -5.94 -14.76
CA CYS A 65 17.95 -6.86 -13.85
C CYS A 65 17.01 -7.70 -12.95
N GLY A 66 15.71 -7.51 -13.01
CA GLY A 66 14.71 -8.24 -12.21
C GLY A 66 14.71 -7.99 -10.70
N LYS A 67 15.68 -7.23 -10.15
CA LYS A 67 15.78 -7.01 -8.69
C LYS A 67 14.55 -6.36 -8.06
N CYS A 68 13.83 -5.54 -8.80
CA CYS A 68 12.58 -4.94 -8.34
C CYS A 68 11.36 -5.87 -8.43
N CYS A 69 11.49 -7.06 -9.04
CA CYS A 69 10.40 -7.99 -9.33
C CYS A 69 10.25 -9.10 -8.28
N HIS A 70 10.50 -8.80 -7.00
CA HIS A 70 10.39 -9.79 -5.93
C HIS A 70 9.60 -9.22 -4.76
N ASP A 71 8.76 -10.08 -4.15
CA ASP A 71 8.08 -9.79 -2.90
C ASP A 71 7.25 -8.51 -2.94
N LEU A 72 6.39 -8.35 -3.95
CA LEU A 72 5.67 -7.10 -4.19
C LEU A 72 4.18 -7.19 -3.89
N ARG A 73 3.64 -6.02 -3.68
CA ARG A 73 2.23 -5.69 -3.79
C ARG A 73 2.13 -4.57 -4.82
N LEU A 74 1.77 -4.92 -6.06
CA LEU A 74 1.70 -3.98 -7.18
C LEU A 74 0.32 -3.36 -7.26
N ALA A 75 0.22 -2.05 -7.09
CA ALA A 75 -1.03 -1.34 -7.30
C ALA A 75 -1.44 -1.40 -8.79
N LEU A 76 -2.61 -1.96 -9.05
CA LEU A 76 -3.15 -2.13 -10.39
C LEU A 76 -4.37 -1.24 -10.62
N THR A 77 -4.58 -0.81 -11.84
CA THR A 77 -5.86 -0.32 -12.31
C THR A 77 -6.87 -1.47 -12.39
N ILE A 78 -8.17 -1.17 -12.48
CA ILE A 78 -9.22 -2.21 -12.65
C ILE A 78 -8.96 -3.04 -13.90
N ALA A 79 -8.56 -2.40 -15.00
CA ALA A 79 -8.26 -3.11 -16.24
C ALA A 79 -7.06 -4.07 -16.10
N GLU A 80 -5.99 -3.64 -15.43
CA GLU A 80 -4.81 -4.46 -15.16
C GLU A 80 -5.11 -5.59 -14.16
N ALA A 81 -5.96 -5.33 -13.16
CA ALA A 81 -6.40 -6.32 -12.18
C ALA A 81 -7.20 -7.47 -12.84
N ILE A 82 -8.09 -7.15 -13.77
CA ILE A 82 -8.81 -8.15 -14.58
C ILE A 82 -7.83 -9.03 -15.34
N VAL A 83 -6.90 -8.43 -16.09
CA VAL A 83 -5.89 -9.19 -16.86
C VAL A 83 -4.99 -10.02 -15.93
N TRP A 84 -4.64 -9.50 -14.74
CA TRP A 84 -3.84 -10.22 -13.77
C TRP A 84 -4.55 -11.48 -13.26
N LEU A 85 -5.83 -11.36 -12.89
CA LEU A 85 -6.66 -12.47 -12.43
C LEU A 85 -6.92 -13.51 -13.54
N GLU A 86 -7.18 -13.07 -14.76
CA GLU A 86 -7.36 -13.94 -15.93
C GLU A 86 -6.13 -14.80 -16.23
N ARG A 87 -4.94 -14.34 -15.85
CA ARG A 87 -3.68 -15.07 -15.93
C ARG A 87 -3.40 -15.95 -14.71
N GLY A 88 -4.36 -16.09 -13.79
CA GLY A 88 -4.23 -16.88 -12.57
C GLY A 88 -3.42 -16.20 -11.45
N GLY A 89 -3.20 -14.90 -11.55
CA GLY A 89 -2.50 -14.13 -10.52
C GLY A 89 -3.36 -13.93 -9.27
N HIS A 90 -2.71 -13.85 -8.11
CA HIS A 90 -3.36 -13.57 -6.83
C HIS A 90 -3.44 -12.07 -6.56
N MET A 91 -4.54 -11.63 -5.92
CA MET A 91 -4.77 -10.23 -5.57
C MET A 91 -5.17 -10.05 -4.11
N GLU A 92 -4.77 -8.90 -3.57
CA GLU A 92 -5.22 -8.40 -2.27
C GLU A 92 -5.87 -7.01 -2.46
N LEU A 93 -6.91 -6.73 -1.67
CA LEU A 93 -7.45 -5.40 -1.51
C LEU A 93 -6.84 -4.80 -0.24
N ILE A 94 -6.28 -3.59 -0.35
CA ILE A 94 -5.66 -2.87 0.76
C ILE A 94 -6.56 -1.69 1.09
N CYS A 95 -7.14 -1.70 2.30
CA CYS A 95 -8.16 -0.75 2.73
C CYS A 95 -7.69 0.12 3.89
N GLU A 96 -7.79 1.43 3.72
CA GLU A 96 -7.60 2.45 4.76
C GLU A 96 -8.83 3.36 4.86
N ALA A 97 -9.15 3.79 6.08
CA ALA A 97 -10.17 4.78 6.35
C ALA A 97 -9.53 6.07 6.91
N ILE A 98 -9.92 7.18 6.35
CA ILE A 98 -9.47 8.52 6.73
C ILE A 98 -10.65 9.23 7.39
N PRO A 99 -10.60 9.57 8.69
CA PRO A 99 -11.63 10.42 9.31
C PRO A 99 -11.78 11.74 8.54
N TRP A 100 -13.04 12.10 8.20
CA TRP A 100 -13.32 13.27 7.37
C TRP A 100 -14.52 14.06 7.90
N PRO A 101 -14.49 14.47 9.20
CA PRO A 101 -15.64 15.11 9.83
C PRO A 101 -15.92 16.51 9.29
N VAL A 102 -14.92 17.17 8.71
CA VAL A 102 -15.00 18.51 8.11
C VAL A 102 -14.21 18.50 6.81
N GLU A 103 -14.74 19.16 5.77
CA GLU A 103 -13.97 19.37 4.53
C GLU A 103 -12.75 20.26 4.83
N PRO A 104 -11.55 19.84 4.41
CA PRO A 104 -10.35 20.65 4.55
C PRO A 104 -10.44 21.98 3.79
N GLU A 105 -9.74 22.97 4.29
CA GLU A 105 -9.64 24.28 3.64
C GLU A 105 -9.20 24.18 2.18
N PRO A 106 -9.77 25.01 1.29
CA PRO A 106 -9.33 25.11 -0.10
C PRO A 106 -7.82 25.36 -0.21
N GLY A 107 -7.16 24.67 -1.13
CA GLY A 107 -5.72 24.80 -1.33
C GLY A 107 -4.86 23.82 -0.50
N ASN A 108 -5.46 23.00 0.37
CA ASN A 108 -4.75 21.90 1.03
C ASN A 108 -4.49 20.77 0.03
N ALA A 109 -3.36 20.84 -0.66
CA ALA A 109 -2.99 19.89 -1.73
C ALA A 109 -2.92 18.44 -1.27
N GLN A 110 -2.51 18.19 -0.01
CA GLN A 110 -2.46 16.82 0.56
C GLN A 110 -3.87 16.27 0.79
N ALA A 111 -4.77 17.08 1.33
CA ALA A 111 -6.15 16.69 1.52
C ALA A 111 -6.85 16.46 0.18
N GLU A 112 -6.66 17.34 -0.79
CA GLU A 112 -7.17 17.16 -2.14
C GLU A 112 -6.68 15.86 -2.79
N TYR A 113 -5.39 15.59 -2.69
CA TYR A 113 -4.81 14.34 -3.19
C TYR A 113 -5.42 13.08 -2.52
N LYS A 114 -5.73 13.14 -1.22
CA LYS A 114 -6.45 12.07 -0.53
C LYS A 114 -7.90 11.99 -0.98
N ARG A 115 -8.57 13.14 -1.10
CA ARG A 115 -9.98 13.24 -1.47
C ARG A 115 -10.27 12.59 -2.83
N VAL A 116 -9.50 12.92 -3.85
CA VAL A 116 -9.73 12.42 -5.21
C VAL A 116 -9.44 10.92 -5.39
N ARG A 117 -8.71 10.30 -4.46
CA ARG A 117 -8.32 8.88 -4.51
C ARG A 117 -9.08 8.00 -3.53
N SER A 118 -10.11 8.53 -2.91
CA SER A 118 -10.91 7.84 -1.90
C SER A 118 -12.38 8.14 -2.09
N SER A 119 -13.23 7.27 -1.57
CA SER A 119 -14.68 7.40 -1.66
C SER A 119 -15.27 7.79 -0.32
N PRO A 120 -16.32 8.65 -0.30
CA PRO A 120 -17.02 8.99 0.94
C PRO A 120 -17.75 7.77 1.49
N ALA A 121 -17.81 7.68 2.82
CA ALA A 121 -18.50 6.63 3.57
C ALA A 121 -18.75 7.10 5.01
N MET A 122 -19.32 6.23 5.82
CA MET A 122 -19.54 6.45 7.25
C MET A 122 -18.89 5.32 8.06
N SER A 123 -18.49 5.64 9.29
CA SER A 123 -18.18 4.65 10.32
C SER A 123 -19.01 5.01 11.54
N GLY A 124 -20.12 4.29 11.78
CA GLY A 124 -21.15 4.75 12.71
C GLY A 124 -21.68 6.12 12.33
N SER A 125 -21.49 7.15 13.18
CA SER A 125 -21.84 8.54 12.89
C SER A 125 -20.66 9.39 12.38
N LEU A 126 -19.43 8.84 12.33
CA LEU A 126 -18.25 9.54 11.86
C LEU A 126 -18.17 9.51 10.33
N PRO A 127 -18.17 10.66 9.64
CA PRO A 127 -17.83 10.71 8.21
C PRO A 127 -16.39 10.29 7.98
N VAL A 128 -16.18 9.42 6.99
CA VAL A 128 -14.85 8.92 6.61
C VAL A 128 -14.68 8.91 5.10
N ARG A 129 -13.45 8.79 4.67
CA ARG A 129 -13.13 8.48 3.27
C ARG A 129 -12.35 7.19 3.21
N ILE A 130 -12.77 6.29 2.33
CA ILE A 130 -12.15 4.97 2.18
C ILE A 130 -11.24 4.98 0.96
N SER A 131 -9.98 4.65 1.19
CA SER A 131 -8.98 4.43 0.15
C SER A 131 -8.78 2.92 -0.05
N ILE A 132 -8.95 2.47 -1.28
CA ILE A 132 -8.86 1.05 -1.65
C ILE A 132 -7.82 0.91 -2.76
N VAL A 133 -6.89 -0.03 -2.57
CA VAL A 133 -5.89 -0.38 -3.58
C VAL A 133 -6.09 -1.83 -3.99
N LEU A 134 -6.24 -2.06 -5.29
CA LEU A 134 -6.18 -3.37 -5.90
C LEU A 134 -4.70 -3.74 -6.08
N ALA A 135 -4.21 -4.71 -5.34
CA ALA A 135 -2.79 -5.07 -5.32
C ALA A 135 -2.58 -6.49 -5.86
N ALA A 136 -1.85 -6.61 -6.97
CA ALA A 136 -1.27 -7.91 -7.34
C ALA A 136 -0.31 -8.34 -6.25
N ALA A 137 -0.51 -9.53 -5.69
CA ALA A 137 0.18 -10.02 -4.50
C ALA A 137 0.99 -11.27 -4.82
N PHE A 138 2.27 -11.24 -4.51
CA PHE A 138 3.14 -12.42 -4.60
C PHE A 138 4.33 -12.30 -3.65
N ASP A 139 4.72 -13.44 -3.11
CA ASP A 139 5.91 -13.61 -2.32
C ASP A 139 6.96 -14.35 -3.18
N GLY A 140 8.23 -13.91 -3.10
CA GLY A 140 9.27 -14.36 -4.00
C GLY A 140 9.23 -13.64 -5.35
N ALA A 141 9.59 -14.34 -6.42
CA ALA A 141 9.68 -13.78 -7.77
C ALA A 141 8.28 -13.45 -8.34
N CYS A 142 8.21 -12.36 -9.09
CA CYS A 142 7.03 -12.03 -9.88
C CYS A 142 6.69 -13.20 -10.84
N PRO A 143 5.41 -13.59 -11.00
CA PRO A 143 5.02 -14.65 -11.93
C PRO A 143 5.45 -14.40 -13.38
N ASN A 144 5.68 -13.14 -13.76
CA ASN A 144 6.13 -12.76 -15.10
C ASN A 144 7.66 -12.61 -15.20
N LEU A 145 8.43 -12.97 -14.17
CA LEU A 145 9.88 -12.93 -14.21
C LEU A 145 10.44 -14.24 -14.79
N GLY A 146 11.16 -14.15 -15.90
CA GLY A 146 11.81 -15.29 -16.52
C GLY A 146 13.04 -15.78 -15.75
N ALA A 147 13.52 -16.98 -16.08
CA ALA A 147 14.72 -17.57 -15.49
C ALA A 147 15.99 -16.72 -15.76
N ASP A 148 15.97 -15.93 -16.82
CA ASP A 148 17.02 -14.97 -17.19
C ASP A 148 16.91 -13.64 -16.42
N MET A 149 16.06 -13.56 -15.41
CA MET A 149 15.76 -12.36 -14.63
C MET A 149 15.12 -11.21 -15.42
N ARG A 150 14.60 -11.48 -16.61
CA ARG A 150 13.89 -10.48 -17.42
C ARG A 150 12.37 -10.62 -17.27
N CYS A 151 11.69 -9.51 -17.42
CA CYS A 151 10.22 -9.50 -17.41
C CYS A 151 9.68 -10.07 -18.73
N GLY A 152 8.96 -11.19 -18.66
CA GLY A 152 8.34 -11.84 -19.84
C GLY A 152 7.20 -11.04 -20.49
N ILE A 153 6.70 -9.99 -19.81
CA ILE A 153 5.67 -9.07 -20.31
C ILE A 153 6.18 -7.63 -20.36
N TYR A 154 7.45 -7.41 -20.70
CA TYR A 154 8.11 -6.10 -20.54
C TYR A 154 7.31 -4.95 -21.16
N GLU A 155 6.82 -5.10 -22.38
CA GLU A 155 6.04 -4.09 -23.09
C GLU A 155 4.61 -3.93 -22.55
N GLN A 156 4.09 -4.98 -21.90
CA GLN A 156 2.74 -5.02 -21.30
C GLN A 156 2.76 -4.92 -19.77
N ARG A 157 3.87 -4.42 -19.21
CA ARG A 157 3.98 -4.26 -17.76
C ARG A 157 2.85 -3.38 -17.21
N PRO A 158 2.35 -3.69 -16.02
CA PRO A 158 1.47 -2.79 -15.29
C PRO A 158 2.05 -1.38 -15.21
N LEU A 159 1.19 -0.39 -15.18
CA LEU A 159 1.56 1.02 -15.19
C LEU A 159 2.54 1.38 -14.06
N VAL A 160 2.31 0.84 -12.86
CA VAL A 160 3.22 1.02 -11.71
C VAL A 160 4.63 0.49 -11.98
N CYS A 161 4.78 -0.61 -12.73
CA CYS A 161 6.08 -1.16 -13.11
C CYS A 161 6.79 -0.31 -14.19
N ARG A 162 6.01 0.36 -15.05
CA ARG A 162 6.54 1.28 -16.07
C ARG A 162 7.00 2.59 -15.47
N ILE A 163 6.30 3.09 -14.45
CA ILE A 163 6.62 4.30 -13.72
C ILE A 163 7.87 4.12 -12.83
N TYR A 164 8.08 2.91 -12.28
CA TYR A 164 9.21 2.66 -11.39
C TYR A 164 10.55 3.02 -12.05
N PRO A 165 11.45 3.77 -11.41
CA PRO A 165 11.52 4.08 -9.98
C PRO A 165 10.85 5.39 -9.54
N ALA A 166 10.23 6.14 -10.47
CA ALA A 166 9.59 7.41 -10.14
C ALA A 166 8.44 7.24 -9.13
N GLU A 167 8.06 8.35 -8.48
CA GLU A 167 7.02 8.38 -7.47
C GLU A 167 5.70 8.88 -8.07
N ILE A 168 4.62 8.14 -7.84
CA ILE A 168 3.26 8.54 -8.24
C ILE A 168 2.72 9.61 -7.28
N ASN A 169 3.04 9.46 -5.99
CA ASN A 169 2.64 10.40 -4.96
C ASN A 169 3.51 11.67 -5.04
N PRO A 170 2.92 12.86 -5.29
CA PRO A 170 3.67 14.10 -5.46
C PRO A 170 4.35 14.59 -4.18
N PHE A 171 3.98 14.03 -3.01
CA PHE A 171 4.55 14.38 -1.71
C PHE A 171 5.68 13.43 -1.27
N VAL A 172 6.10 12.51 -2.14
CA VAL A 172 7.21 11.59 -1.90
C VAL A 172 8.38 11.99 -2.79
N VAL A 173 9.52 12.26 -2.17
CA VAL A 173 10.76 12.54 -2.89
C VAL A 173 11.35 11.24 -3.41
N LEU A 174 11.74 11.21 -4.69
CA LEU A 174 12.48 10.10 -5.27
C LEU A 174 13.87 10.03 -4.63
N ALA A 175 14.16 8.90 -4.00
CA ALA A 175 15.42 8.62 -3.33
C ALA A 175 16.01 7.31 -3.90
N PRO A 176 17.06 7.38 -4.75
CA PRO A 176 17.68 6.22 -5.38
C PRO A 176 18.12 5.14 -4.40
N GLU A 177 18.61 5.53 -3.23
CA GLU A 177 19.07 4.63 -2.16
C GLU A 177 17.96 3.76 -1.57
N ASN A 178 16.71 4.16 -1.76
CA ASN A 178 15.53 3.39 -1.33
C ASN A 178 14.95 2.50 -2.43
N LYS A 179 15.60 2.44 -3.60
CA LYS A 179 15.16 1.63 -4.73
C LYS A 179 15.99 0.35 -4.84
N ALA A 180 15.44 -0.67 -5.50
CA ALA A 180 16.15 -1.94 -5.69
C ALA A 180 17.11 -1.93 -6.88
N CYS A 181 17.14 -0.84 -7.64
CA CYS A 181 17.97 -0.74 -8.84
C CYS A 181 19.45 -0.71 -8.49
N PRO A 182 20.32 -1.39 -9.28
CA PRO A 182 21.74 -1.34 -9.12
C PRO A 182 22.32 0.04 -9.49
N SER A 183 23.56 0.32 -9.07
CA SER A 183 24.20 1.64 -9.24
C SER A 183 24.34 2.08 -10.69
N ASP A 184 24.55 1.15 -11.60
CA ASP A 184 24.67 1.41 -13.04
C ASP A 184 23.36 1.87 -13.71
N ALA A 185 22.22 1.58 -13.09
CA ALA A 185 20.93 2.08 -13.55
C ALA A 185 20.76 3.60 -13.40
N TRP A 186 21.57 4.26 -12.56
CA TRP A 186 21.43 5.67 -12.19
C TRP A 186 22.39 6.62 -12.91
N GLN A 187 22.91 6.24 -14.08
CA GLN A 187 24.02 6.97 -14.69
C GLN A 187 23.67 7.69 -16.01
N LYS A 188 22.73 7.18 -16.80
CA LYS A 188 22.65 7.56 -18.21
C LYS A 188 21.57 8.60 -18.52
N THR A 189 20.30 8.22 -18.48
CA THR A 189 19.21 9.00 -19.03
C THR A 189 18.62 9.94 -17.97
N PRO A 190 18.42 11.22 -18.25
CA PRO A 190 17.77 12.14 -17.31
C PRO A 190 16.36 11.69 -16.96
N LEU A 191 16.10 11.45 -15.69
CA LEU A 191 14.77 11.16 -15.15
C LEU A 191 14.17 12.37 -14.44
N GLN A 192 15.00 13.05 -13.61
CA GLN A 192 14.58 14.21 -12.81
C GLN A 192 15.65 15.29 -12.86
N ARG A 193 15.22 16.54 -12.95
CA ARG A 193 16.08 17.72 -12.83
C ARG A 193 15.42 18.71 -11.87
N HIS A 194 16.21 19.24 -10.95
CA HIS A 194 15.71 20.16 -9.92
C HIS A 194 14.43 19.66 -9.22
N GLY A 195 14.36 18.35 -8.92
CA GLY A 195 13.20 17.74 -8.28
C GLY A 195 11.98 17.50 -9.17
N ILE A 196 12.04 17.86 -10.46
CA ILE A 196 10.94 17.72 -11.42
C ILE A 196 11.26 16.59 -12.39
N LEU A 197 10.29 15.70 -12.63
CA LEU A 197 10.41 14.68 -13.67
C LEU A 197 10.53 15.35 -15.05
N VAL A 198 11.55 14.95 -15.82
CA VAL A 198 11.82 15.49 -17.16
C VAL A 198 11.69 14.44 -18.27
N ASP A 199 11.69 13.15 -17.94
CA ASP A 199 11.38 12.09 -18.91
C ASP A 199 9.90 12.13 -19.27
N ALA A 200 9.59 12.51 -20.51
CA ALA A 200 8.23 12.75 -20.99
C ALA A 200 7.34 11.51 -20.87
N THR A 201 7.89 10.32 -21.12
CA THR A 201 7.16 9.05 -21.01
C THR A 201 6.78 8.76 -19.57
N THR A 202 7.71 8.96 -18.64
CA THR A 202 7.45 8.77 -17.20
C THR A 202 6.43 9.79 -16.68
N VAL A 203 6.52 11.06 -17.12
CA VAL A 203 5.55 12.10 -16.75
C VAL A 203 4.14 11.69 -17.20
N GLU A 204 3.96 11.30 -18.46
CA GLU A 204 2.67 10.86 -18.99
C GLU A 204 2.12 9.65 -18.21
N GLN A 205 2.96 8.68 -17.91
CA GLN A 205 2.56 7.47 -17.16
C GLN A 205 2.15 7.80 -15.71
N VAL A 206 2.85 8.72 -15.04
CA VAL A 206 2.48 9.20 -13.70
C VAL A 206 1.13 9.91 -13.73
N GLU A 207 0.90 10.77 -14.71
CA GLU A 207 -0.39 11.43 -14.87
C GLU A 207 -1.53 10.47 -15.21
N GLN A 208 -1.27 9.48 -16.06
CA GLN A 208 -2.21 8.39 -16.35
C GLN A 208 -2.57 7.62 -15.08
N SER A 209 -1.58 7.28 -14.26
CA SER A 209 -1.81 6.59 -12.98
C SER A 209 -2.63 7.43 -12.00
N ARG A 210 -2.34 8.73 -11.88
CA ARG A 210 -3.11 9.64 -11.03
C ARG A 210 -4.56 9.76 -11.49
N ARG A 211 -4.77 9.91 -12.80
CA ARG A 211 -6.12 9.96 -13.40
C ARG A 211 -6.88 8.67 -13.19
N ALA A 212 -6.26 7.51 -13.42
CA ALA A 212 -6.87 6.21 -13.15
C ALA A 212 -7.27 6.07 -11.68
N ASN A 213 -6.40 6.43 -10.74
CA ASN A 213 -6.69 6.38 -9.31
C ASN A 213 -7.90 7.26 -8.93
N GLN A 214 -8.05 8.42 -9.54
CA GLN A 214 -9.21 9.31 -9.32
C GLN A 214 -10.50 8.71 -9.89
N LEU A 215 -10.47 8.26 -11.14
CA LEU A 215 -11.66 7.73 -11.81
C LEU A 215 -12.13 6.39 -11.24
N GLU A 216 -11.19 5.59 -10.76
CA GLU A 216 -11.50 4.23 -10.25
C GLU A 216 -11.78 4.18 -8.74
N ALA A 217 -11.55 5.25 -7.98
CA ALA A 217 -11.86 5.25 -6.55
C ALA A 217 -13.32 4.84 -6.24
N PRO A 218 -14.34 5.41 -6.93
CA PRO A 218 -15.74 4.99 -6.74
C PRO A 218 -15.99 3.53 -7.14
N LEU A 219 -15.38 3.07 -8.22
CA LEU A 219 -15.55 1.70 -8.72
C LEU A 219 -14.94 0.67 -7.76
N ARG A 220 -13.80 0.98 -7.17
CA ARG A 220 -13.17 0.11 -6.14
C ARG A 220 -14.00 0.02 -4.88
N MET A 221 -14.70 1.11 -4.50
CA MET A 221 -15.68 1.08 -3.42
C MET A 221 -16.82 0.13 -3.76
N GLN A 222 -17.39 0.23 -4.97
CA GLN A 222 -18.44 -0.65 -5.44
C GLN A 222 -18.02 -2.12 -5.41
N VAL A 223 -16.79 -2.45 -5.87
CA VAL A 223 -16.22 -3.82 -5.75
C VAL A 223 -16.24 -4.31 -4.31
N CYS A 224 -15.81 -3.49 -3.35
CA CYS A 224 -15.83 -3.89 -1.95
C CYS A 224 -17.26 -4.13 -1.44
N LEU A 225 -18.21 -3.28 -1.79
CA LEU A 225 -19.61 -3.43 -1.37
C LEU A 225 -20.24 -4.70 -1.95
N GLU A 226 -20.00 -5.00 -3.23
CA GLU A 226 -20.47 -6.23 -3.88
C GLU A 226 -19.91 -7.51 -3.23
N LEU A 227 -18.67 -7.43 -2.75
CA LEU A 227 -18.02 -8.55 -2.06
C LEU A 227 -18.31 -8.58 -0.54
N GLY A 228 -19.14 -7.66 -0.02
CA GLY A 228 -19.42 -7.56 1.41
C GLY A 228 -18.22 -7.15 2.26
N LEU A 229 -17.25 -6.44 1.68
CA LEU A 229 -16.03 -6.01 2.33
C LEU A 229 -16.18 -4.57 2.85
N ASN A 230 -16.12 -4.40 4.16
CA ASN A 230 -16.37 -3.10 4.81
C ASN A 230 -15.47 -2.83 6.03
N HIS A 231 -14.27 -3.41 6.04
CA HIS A 231 -13.28 -3.21 7.10
C HIS A 231 -12.08 -2.44 6.58
N ALA A 232 -11.61 -1.45 7.34
CA ALA A 232 -10.46 -0.65 6.99
C ALA A 232 -9.64 -0.29 8.24
N ALA A 233 -8.33 -0.12 8.08
CA ALA A 233 -7.49 0.42 9.14
C ALA A 233 -7.55 1.96 9.16
N LEU A 234 -7.27 2.57 10.30
CA LEU A 234 -7.02 4.01 10.36
C LEU A 234 -5.79 4.35 9.49
N ALA A 235 -5.97 5.26 8.56
CA ALA A 235 -4.88 5.74 7.70
C ALA A 235 -3.72 6.24 8.58
N ASN A 236 -2.49 5.86 8.20
CA ASN A 236 -1.23 6.10 8.91
C ASN A 236 -0.96 5.18 10.10
N GLU A 237 -1.88 4.31 10.51
CA GLU A 237 -1.61 3.30 11.54
C GLU A 237 -1.41 1.89 10.98
N GLY A 238 -2.00 1.60 9.85
CA GLY A 238 -1.90 0.27 9.25
C GLY A 238 -2.78 0.11 8.03
N PHE A 239 -2.91 -1.14 7.58
CA PHE A 239 -3.81 -1.57 6.51
C PHE A 239 -4.66 -2.74 6.96
N VAL A 240 -5.89 -2.82 6.48
CA VAL A 240 -6.60 -4.09 6.34
C VAL A 240 -6.30 -4.63 4.96
N MET A 241 -5.73 -5.82 4.89
CA MET A 241 -5.41 -6.53 3.64
C MET A 241 -6.37 -7.71 3.52
N ILE A 242 -7.11 -7.76 2.44
CA ILE A 242 -8.14 -8.76 2.18
C ILE A 242 -7.78 -9.52 0.91
N SER A 243 -7.78 -10.85 0.97
CA SER A 243 -7.57 -11.75 -0.15
C SER A 243 -8.90 -12.40 -0.52
N PRO A 244 -9.74 -11.76 -1.34
CA PRO A 244 -11.02 -12.34 -1.74
C PRO A 244 -10.81 -13.55 -2.65
N ASP A 245 -11.86 -14.33 -2.82
CA ASP A 245 -11.89 -15.34 -3.86
C ASP A 245 -11.63 -14.71 -5.23
N SER A 246 -10.72 -15.30 -6.02
CA SER A 246 -10.26 -14.72 -7.28
C SER A 246 -11.36 -14.65 -8.34
N GLU A 247 -12.28 -15.62 -8.39
CA GLU A 247 -13.37 -15.64 -9.35
C GLU A 247 -14.45 -14.63 -8.98
N ALA A 248 -14.78 -14.53 -7.69
CA ALA A 248 -15.69 -13.52 -7.17
C ALA A 248 -15.16 -12.10 -7.42
N LEU A 249 -13.86 -11.86 -7.15
CA LEU A 249 -13.23 -10.57 -7.42
C LEU A 249 -13.24 -10.24 -8.92
N LEU A 250 -12.88 -11.19 -9.79
CA LEU A 250 -12.89 -10.99 -11.24
C LEU A 250 -14.29 -10.64 -11.76
N THR A 251 -15.32 -11.31 -11.22
CA THR A 251 -16.73 -11.06 -11.56
C THR A 251 -17.13 -9.65 -11.14
N ALA A 252 -16.85 -9.24 -9.90
CA ALA A 252 -17.14 -7.90 -9.39
C ALA A 252 -16.41 -6.81 -10.21
N LEU A 253 -15.11 -6.99 -10.51
CA LEU A 253 -14.36 -6.04 -11.33
C LEU A 253 -14.92 -5.86 -12.75
N ARG A 254 -15.36 -6.94 -13.38
CA ARG A 254 -16.02 -6.88 -14.70
C ARG A 254 -17.37 -6.18 -14.61
N HIS A 255 -18.14 -6.47 -13.58
CA HIS A 255 -19.44 -5.88 -13.36
C HIS A 255 -19.36 -4.37 -13.17
N VAL A 256 -18.56 -3.89 -12.21
CA VAL A 256 -18.43 -2.45 -11.94
C VAL A 256 -17.87 -1.66 -13.12
N ARG A 257 -17.06 -2.29 -13.95
CA ARG A 257 -16.56 -1.68 -15.18
C ARG A 257 -17.62 -1.51 -16.25
N ALA A 258 -18.54 -2.48 -16.35
CA ALA A 258 -19.64 -2.46 -17.32
C ALA A 258 -20.81 -1.59 -16.84
N THR A 259 -21.07 -1.56 -15.54
CA THR A 259 -22.23 -0.91 -14.91
C THR A 259 -21.80 -0.11 -13.69
N PRO A 260 -21.16 1.06 -13.89
CA PRO A 260 -20.82 1.94 -12.78
C PRO A 260 -22.08 2.44 -12.08
N GLU A 261 -22.17 2.27 -10.77
CA GLU A 261 -23.26 2.77 -9.95
C GLU A 261 -22.89 4.09 -9.26
N SER A 262 -23.91 4.84 -8.85
CA SER A 262 -23.69 6.02 -8.01
C SER A 262 -23.18 5.60 -6.63
N GLN A 263 -22.22 6.36 -6.08
CA GLN A 263 -21.71 6.10 -4.74
C GLN A 263 -22.79 6.30 -3.68
N ASP A 264 -22.87 5.37 -2.72
CA ASP A 264 -23.60 5.57 -1.48
C ASP A 264 -22.66 6.17 -0.41
N PRO A 265 -22.77 7.48 -0.11
CA PRO A 265 -21.94 8.11 0.91
C PRO A 265 -22.29 7.64 2.34
N ALA A 266 -23.39 6.93 2.54
CA ALA A 266 -23.81 6.36 3.81
C ALA A 266 -23.31 4.91 4.00
N ALA A 267 -22.59 4.33 3.04
CA ALA A 267 -22.01 3.00 3.16
C ALA A 267 -21.19 2.87 4.46
N GLN A 268 -21.51 1.83 5.27
CA GLN A 268 -20.95 1.66 6.60
C GLN A 268 -19.64 0.87 6.56
N TRP A 269 -18.61 1.43 7.20
CA TRP A 269 -17.29 0.82 7.34
C TRP A 269 -16.87 0.71 8.81
N THR A 270 -16.14 -0.35 9.13
CA THR A 270 -15.69 -0.66 10.49
C THR A 270 -14.18 -0.50 10.58
N PHE A 271 -13.70 0.27 11.55
CA PHE A 271 -12.27 0.38 11.81
C PHE A 271 -11.71 -0.88 12.45
N VAL A 272 -10.52 -1.25 11.99
CA VAL A 272 -9.71 -2.30 12.62
C VAL A 272 -8.40 -1.68 13.06
N SER A 273 -8.00 -1.86 14.32
CA SER A 273 -6.72 -1.38 14.85
C SER A 273 -6.12 -2.40 15.82
N ASN A 274 -4.80 -2.48 15.88
CA ASN A 274 -4.09 -3.27 16.89
C ASN A 274 -3.78 -2.46 18.17
N ARG A 275 -4.31 -1.23 18.27
CA ARG A 275 -4.07 -0.30 19.38
C ARG A 275 -5.37 0.07 20.07
N ALA A 276 -5.49 -0.33 21.35
CA ALA A 276 -6.70 -0.09 22.14
C ALA A 276 -7.00 1.42 22.27
N GLY A 277 -6.00 2.26 22.55
CA GLY A 277 -6.21 3.71 22.69
C GLY A 277 -6.67 4.41 21.41
N THR A 278 -6.22 3.95 20.25
CA THR A 278 -6.74 4.44 18.96
C THR A 278 -8.20 4.07 18.80
N LEU A 279 -8.54 2.82 19.10
CA LEU A 279 -9.91 2.34 19.01
C LEU A 279 -10.84 3.10 19.97
N GLU A 280 -10.44 3.30 21.22
CA GLU A 280 -11.19 4.11 22.19
C GLU A 280 -11.46 5.53 21.68
N THR A 281 -10.44 6.16 21.09
CA THR A 281 -10.59 7.49 20.48
C THR A 281 -11.60 7.49 19.34
N LEU A 282 -11.53 6.51 18.42
CA LEU A 282 -12.48 6.39 17.30
C LEU A 282 -13.90 6.15 17.78
N LEU A 283 -14.11 5.26 18.77
CA LEU A 283 -15.42 4.99 19.35
C LEU A 283 -15.99 6.23 20.07
N SER A 284 -15.15 7.02 20.74
CA SER A 284 -15.58 8.23 21.43
C SER A 284 -16.12 9.32 20.51
N VAL A 285 -15.74 9.30 19.23
CA VAL A 285 -16.26 10.23 18.21
C VAL A 285 -17.35 9.58 17.33
N GLY A 286 -17.92 8.46 17.78
CA GLY A 286 -19.07 7.82 17.16
C GLY A 286 -18.74 6.89 15.99
N ALA A 287 -17.47 6.52 15.79
CA ALA A 287 -17.10 5.49 14.83
C ALA A 287 -17.44 4.08 15.33
N THR A 288 -17.46 3.11 14.42
CA THR A 288 -17.51 1.69 14.74
C THR A 288 -16.14 1.06 14.52
N GLY A 289 -15.74 0.13 15.38
CA GLY A 289 -14.46 -0.52 15.25
C GLY A 289 -14.25 -1.67 16.22
N HIS A 290 -13.23 -2.48 15.96
CA HIS A 290 -12.79 -3.57 16.84
C HIS A 290 -11.26 -3.75 16.79
N LEU A 291 -10.73 -4.43 17.81
CA LEU A 291 -9.30 -4.79 17.82
C LEU A 291 -9.00 -5.85 16.75
N ALA A 292 -7.86 -5.68 16.12
CA ALA A 292 -7.33 -6.67 15.20
C ALA A 292 -7.06 -7.99 15.93
N GLU A 293 -7.52 -9.10 15.38
CA GLU A 293 -7.20 -10.41 15.91
C GLU A 293 -5.72 -10.75 15.63
N PRO A 294 -5.02 -11.43 16.58
CA PRO A 294 -3.61 -11.78 16.43
C PRO A 294 -3.34 -12.75 15.26
N THR A 295 -4.33 -13.57 14.93
CA THR A 295 -4.28 -14.53 13.81
C THR A 295 -5.33 -14.15 12.79
N ALA A 296 -4.94 -14.12 11.53
CA ALA A 296 -5.88 -13.88 10.44
C ALA A 296 -6.99 -14.93 10.48
N ALA A 297 -8.18 -14.51 10.91
CA ALA A 297 -9.38 -15.32 10.77
C ALA A 297 -9.90 -15.11 9.34
N GLY A 298 -9.82 -16.14 8.50
CA GLY A 298 -10.27 -16.08 7.13
C GLY A 298 -9.29 -15.39 6.16
N ASN A 299 -9.82 -14.66 5.19
CA ASN A 299 -9.08 -14.02 4.10
C ASN A 299 -8.69 -12.55 4.37
N SER A 300 -8.84 -12.08 5.61
CA SER A 300 -8.53 -10.69 6.02
C SER A 300 -7.46 -10.68 7.10
N ARG A 301 -6.52 -9.74 7.00
CA ARG A 301 -5.48 -9.50 8.01
C ARG A 301 -5.22 -8.01 8.21
N TYR A 302 -4.98 -7.63 9.46
CA TYR A 302 -4.49 -6.29 9.79
C TYR A 302 -2.97 -6.26 9.74
N HIS A 303 -2.42 -5.23 9.11
CA HIS A 303 -1.00 -4.93 9.12
C HIS A 303 -0.75 -3.57 9.75
N GLY A 304 -0.26 -3.56 10.98
CA GLY A 304 0.05 -2.34 11.72
C GLY A 304 1.45 -1.81 11.42
N PHE A 305 1.59 -0.48 11.37
CA PHE A 305 2.90 0.18 11.27
C PHE A 305 3.57 0.32 12.63
N PHE A 306 2.77 0.22 13.69
CA PHE A 306 3.20 0.30 15.08
C PHE A 306 2.91 -1.01 15.81
N PRO A 307 3.67 -1.32 16.88
CA PRO A 307 3.38 -2.49 17.69
C PRO A 307 2.00 -2.37 18.36
N PRO A 308 1.35 -3.50 18.69
CA PRO A 308 0.12 -3.51 19.49
C PRO A 308 0.32 -2.81 20.83
N SER A 309 -0.72 -2.11 21.31
CA SER A 309 -0.73 -1.43 22.62
C SER A 309 -2.10 -1.46 23.26
#